data_3e93010ccd4563d99e6052c9c019a370
#
_entry.id   3e93010ccd4563d99e6052c9c019a370
#
_cell.length_a   1.000
_cell.length_b   1.000
_cell.length_c   1.000
_cell.angle_alpha   90.00
_cell.angle_beta   90.00
_cell.angle_gamma   90.00
#
_symmetry.space_group_name_H-M   'P 1'
#
loop_
_entity.id
_entity.type
_entity.pdbx_description
1 polymer ?
#
loop_
_entity_poly.entity_id
_entity_poly.type
_entity_poly.pdbx_seq_one_letter_code
_entity_poly.pdbx_strand_id
1 'polypeptide(L)'
;YKIPTFIFVNKMDREIVKKHEVEINIRENLSENVFDFTEELNNNMSDELIEFIAEKDEKLLEMFLEDKYDYNLWLGKIKDLFLNAEIYPCVFGSALYNENVDVLLEILDKLSETNYKVNEDFLDKVYKIKTEDNRNKLTFVKILSGKVKLKEEVCYKVNDKIINEKINEIRIYNGEKFIKRDEAY
;
A
#
# COMPACT_ATOMS: atom_id res chain seq x y z
N TYR A 1 -7.61 12.47 -6.40
CA TYR A 1 -6.83 11.44 -7.07
C TYR A 1 -7.28 10.01 -6.68
N LYS A 2 -8.11 9.85 -5.62
CA LYS A 2 -8.56 8.55 -5.09
C LYS A 2 -7.39 7.56 -4.88
N ILE A 3 -6.39 8.01 -4.13
CA ILE A 3 -5.21 7.20 -3.82
C ILE A 3 -5.38 6.62 -2.41
N PRO A 4 -5.39 5.28 -2.24
CA PRO A 4 -5.37 4.66 -0.93
C PRO A 4 -4.19 5.19 -0.11
N THR A 5 -4.45 5.69 1.09
CA THR A 5 -3.46 6.39 1.89
C THR A 5 -3.50 5.91 3.33
N PHE A 6 -2.33 5.50 3.86
CA PHE A 6 -2.12 5.26 5.28
C PHE A 6 -1.51 6.49 5.93
N ILE A 7 -1.91 6.78 7.16
CA ILE A 7 -1.40 7.89 7.95
C ILE A 7 -0.63 7.33 9.15
N PHE A 8 0.61 7.78 9.35
CA PHE A 8 1.37 7.48 10.56
C PHE A 8 1.65 8.77 11.32
N VAL A 9 1.04 8.93 12.47
CA VAL A 9 1.23 10.09 13.36
C VAL A 9 2.43 9.80 14.23
N ASN A 10 3.57 10.36 13.82
CA ASN A 10 4.86 10.12 14.44
C ASN A 10 5.10 11.03 15.65
N LYS A 11 6.03 10.65 16.52
CA LYS A 11 6.50 11.39 17.69
C LYS A 11 5.48 11.47 18.83
N MET A 12 4.66 10.44 18.98
CA MET A 12 3.71 10.33 20.10
C MET A 12 4.39 10.14 21.46
N ASP A 13 5.68 9.85 21.48
CA ASP A 13 6.56 9.80 22.66
C ASP A 13 6.78 11.14 23.35
N ARG A 14 6.35 12.26 22.74
CA ARG A 14 6.53 13.58 23.33
C ARG A 14 5.43 13.87 24.35
N GLU A 15 5.82 14.17 25.61
CA GLU A 15 4.90 14.42 26.74
C GLU A 15 3.84 15.52 26.49
N ILE A 16 4.09 16.44 25.55
CA ILE A 16 3.19 17.57 25.26
C ILE A 16 2.08 17.16 24.27
N VAL A 17 2.22 16.02 23.59
CA VAL A 17 1.28 15.60 22.53
C VAL A 17 0.14 14.80 23.14
N LYS A 18 -1.08 15.30 23.00
CA LYS A 18 -2.29 14.58 23.39
C LYS A 18 -2.91 13.93 22.15
N LYS A 19 -2.97 12.60 22.13
CA LYS A 19 -3.51 11.80 21.03
C LYS A 19 -4.86 12.34 20.54
N HIS A 20 -5.80 12.57 21.45
CA HIS A 20 -7.15 13.03 21.12
C HIS A 20 -7.18 14.41 20.41
N GLU A 21 -6.34 15.35 20.83
CA GLU A 21 -6.26 16.67 20.19
C GLU A 21 -5.71 16.57 18.75
N VAL A 22 -4.74 15.67 18.54
CA VAL A 22 -4.17 15.42 17.21
C VAL A 22 -5.18 14.73 16.31
N GLU A 23 -5.92 13.76 16.84
CA GLU A 23 -6.96 13.03 16.10
C GLU A 23 -8.06 13.98 15.60
N ILE A 24 -8.60 14.83 16.47
CA ILE A 24 -9.59 15.86 16.10
C ILE A 24 -9.01 16.75 14.98
N ASN A 25 -7.78 17.24 15.18
CA ASN A 25 -7.15 18.12 14.19
C ASN A 25 -6.99 17.45 12.82
N ILE A 26 -6.63 16.17 12.78
CA ILE A 26 -6.51 15.40 11.55
C ILE A 26 -7.89 15.24 10.89
N ARG A 27 -8.93 14.90 11.63
CA ARG A 27 -10.29 14.75 11.11
C ARG A 27 -10.83 16.06 10.55
N GLU A 28 -10.63 17.17 11.23
CA GLU A 28 -11.11 18.49 10.80
C GLU A 28 -10.34 19.04 9.58
N ASN A 29 -9.02 18.79 9.47
CA ASN A 29 -8.19 19.43 8.46
C ASN A 29 -7.86 18.54 7.26
N LEU A 30 -7.96 17.20 7.39
CA LEU A 30 -7.69 16.26 6.30
C LEU A 30 -8.98 15.58 5.82
N SER A 31 -9.62 14.80 6.66
CA SER A 31 -10.84 14.07 6.31
C SER A 31 -11.51 13.50 7.58
N GLU A 32 -12.83 13.64 7.67
CA GLU A 32 -13.66 12.95 8.68
C GLU A 32 -13.62 11.42 8.59
N ASN A 33 -13.21 10.87 7.44
CA ASN A 33 -13.06 9.44 7.22
C ASN A 33 -11.68 8.90 7.67
N VAL A 34 -10.91 9.66 8.42
CA VAL A 34 -9.72 9.16 9.12
C VAL A 34 -10.16 8.43 10.37
N PHE A 35 -9.69 7.19 10.54
CA PHE A 35 -9.97 6.38 11.72
C PHE A 35 -8.68 5.86 12.35
N ASP A 36 -8.62 5.81 13.68
CA ASP A 36 -7.47 5.28 14.43
C ASP A 36 -7.47 3.75 14.41
N PHE A 37 -6.46 3.19 13.81
CA PHE A 37 -6.25 1.74 13.68
C PHE A 37 -5.16 1.21 14.63
N THR A 38 -4.68 2.01 15.56
CA THR A 38 -3.55 1.64 16.44
C THR A 38 -3.81 0.34 17.22
N GLU A 39 -5.05 0.12 17.67
CA GLU A 39 -5.44 -1.06 18.45
C GLU A 39 -6.44 -1.97 17.71
N GLU A 40 -6.71 -1.65 16.45
CA GLU A 40 -7.67 -2.37 15.62
C GLU A 40 -7.04 -3.57 14.90
N LEU A 41 -7.88 -4.43 14.33
CA LEU A 41 -7.50 -5.57 13.50
C LEU A 41 -6.75 -6.72 14.22
N ASN A 42 -6.67 -6.71 15.55
CA ASN A 42 -6.11 -7.79 16.36
C ASN A 42 -7.18 -8.84 16.71
N ASN A 43 -7.81 -9.46 15.71
CA ASN A 43 -8.91 -10.43 15.80
C ASN A 43 -10.24 -9.89 16.36
N ASN A 44 -10.29 -8.68 16.91
CA ASN A 44 -11.49 -7.96 17.29
C ASN A 44 -11.34 -6.51 16.84
N MET A 45 -12.42 -5.94 16.32
CA MET A 45 -12.52 -4.52 16.06
C MET A 45 -13.27 -3.86 17.22
N SER A 46 -12.94 -2.60 17.51
CA SER A 46 -13.71 -1.82 18.49
C SER A 46 -15.16 -1.62 18.02
N ASP A 47 -16.07 -1.44 18.97
CA ASP A 47 -17.47 -1.15 18.67
C ASP A 47 -17.59 0.13 17.82
N GLU A 48 -16.73 1.11 18.05
CA GLU A 48 -16.67 2.37 17.29
C GLU A 48 -16.30 2.12 15.81
N LEU A 49 -15.30 1.25 15.53
CA LEU A 49 -14.94 0.91 14.16
C LEU A 49 -16.04 0.07 13.49
N ILE A 50 -16.63 -0.88 14.22
CA ILE A 50 -17.71 -1.71 13.71
C ILE A 50 -18.90 -0.85 13.29
N GLU A 51 -19.32 0.09 14.12
CA GLU A 51 -20.41 1.05 13.85
C GLU A 51 -20.08 1.92 12.66
N PHE A 52 -18.89 2.56 12.67
CA PHE A 52 -18.41 3.43 11.59
C PHE A 52 -18.42 2.73 10.23
N ILE A 53 -18.00 1.46 10.17
CA ILE A 53 -18.01 0.68 8.92
C ILE A 53 -19.42 0.24 8.54
N ALA A 54 -20.25 -0.12 9.52
CA ALA A 54 -21.65 -0.49 9.28
C ALA A 54 -22.45 0.64 8.64
N GLU A 55 -22.22 1.90 9.04
CA GLU A 55 -22.84 3.08 8.43
C GLU A 55 -22.52 3.27 6.93
N LYS A 56 -21.46 2.65 6.44
CA LYS A 56 -21.04 2.73 5.03
C LYS A 56 -21.66 1.63 4.14
N ASP A 57 -22.45 0.72 4.72
CA ASP A 57 -23.01 -0.42 3.98
C ASP A 57 -24.34 -0.88 4.59
N GLU A 58 -25.44 -0.84 3.79
CA GLU A 58 -26.79 -1.18 4.27
C GLU A 58 -26.88 -2.58 4.90
N LYS A 59 -26.20 -3.57 4.30
CA LYS A 59 -26.21 -4.95 4.81
C LYS A 59 -25.48 -5.07 6.14
N LEU A 60 -24.32 -4.40 6.27
CA LEU A 60 -23.57 -4.41 7.52
C LEU A 60 -24.31 -3.64 8.62
N LEU A 61 -25.03 -2.57 8.25
CA LEU A 61 -25.86 -1.83 9.19
C LEU A 61 -27.03 -2.69 9.73
N GLU A 62 -27.72 -3.45 8.86
CA GLU A 62 -28.73 -4.40 9.30
C GLU A 62 -28.15 -5.46 10.25
N MET A 63 -26.99 -6.01 9.92
CA MET A 63 -26.29 -6.98 10.76
C MET A 63 -25.89 -6.40 12.11
N PHE A 64 -25.37 -5.17 12.13
CA PHE A 64 -25.01 -4.45 13.35
C PHE A 64 -26.21 -4.22 14.27
N LEU A 65 -27.35 -3.79 13.70
CA LEU A 65 -28.59 -3.58 14.46
C LEU A 65 -29.20 -4.88 15.02
N GLU A 66 -28.84 -6.03 14.43
CA GLU A 66 -29.27 -7.36 14.89
C GLU A 66 -28.23 -8.04 15.83
N ASP A 67 -27.26 -7.31 16.35
CA ASP A 67 -26.13 -7.84 17.14
C ASP A 67 -25.35 -8.98 16.42
N LYS A 68 -25.27 -8.92 15.11
CA LYS A 68 -24.53 -9.88 14.29
C LYS A 68 -23.25 -9.25 13.80
N TYR A 69 -22.14 -9.79 14.26
CA TYR A 69 -20.82 -9.36 13.83
C TYR A 69 -20.05 -10.51 13.19
N ASP A 70 -19.43 -10.27 12.05
CA ASP A 70 -18.51 -11.19 11.38
C ASP A 70 -17.24 -10.43 11.00
N TYR A 71 -16.13 -10.74 11.66
CA TYR A 71 -14.83 -10.10 11.46
C TYR A 71 -14.41 -10.06 9.99
N ASN A 72 -14.60 -11.15 9.24
CA ASN A 72 -14.14 -11.23 7.85
C ASN A 72 -14.96 -10.34 6.92
N LEU A 73 -16.27 -10.21 7.18
CA LEU A 73 -17.13 -9.31 6.41
C LEU A 73 -16.76 -7.85 6.65
N TRP A 74 -16.52 -7.45 7.90
CA TRP A 74 -16.07 -6.09 8.24
C TRP A 74 -14.70 -5.81 7.68
N LEU A 75 -13.73 -6.72 7.83
CA LEU A 75 -12.39 -6.56 7.26
C LEU A 75 -12.43 -6.45 5.73
N GLY A 76 -13.26 -7.25 5.06
CA GLY A 76 -13.48 -7.14 3.61
C GLY A 76 -14.00 -5.77 3.22
N LYS A 77 -15.00 -5.24 3.96
CA LYS A 77 -15.54 -3.90 3.70
C LYS A 77 -14.52 -2.78 3.97
N ILE A 78 -13.76 -2.88 5.06
CA ILE A 78 -12.66 -1.93 5.35
C ILE A 78 -11.67 -1.90 4.19
N LYS A 79 -11.28 -3.07 3.67
CA LYS A 79 -10.37 -3.19 2.53
C LYS A 79 -10.94 -2.52 1.28
N ASP A 80 -12.22 -2.76 0.96
CA ASP A 80 -12.88 -2.13 -0.18
C ASP A 80 -12.94 -0.61 -0.03
N LEU A 81 -13.33 -0.10 1.13
CA LEU A 81 -13.37 1.33 1.42
C LEU A 81 -11.97 1.97 1.33
N PHE A 82 -10.94 1.28 1.85
CA PHE A 82 -9.56 1.74 1.75
C PHE A 82 -9.07 1.80 0.29
N LEU A 83 -9.29 0.74 -0.49
CA LEU A 83 -8.87 0.70 -1.90
C LEU A 83 -9.57 1.75 -2.77
N ASN A 84 -10.81 2.13 -2.39
CA ASN A 84 -11.56 3.21 -3.04
C ASN A 84 -11.22 4.61 -2.50
N ALA A 85 -10.30 4.71 -1.53
CA ALA A 85 -9.95 5.96 -0.82
C ALA A 85 -11.16 6.62 -0.13
N GLU A 86 -12.00 5.81 0.51
CA GLU A 86 -13.19 6.23 1.27
C GLU A 86 -12.97 6.14 2.78
N ILE A 87 -11.91 5.46 3.24
CA ILE A 87 -11.40 5.46 4.61
C ILE A 87 -9.88 5.61 4.59
N TYR A 88 -9.32 6.26 5.61
CA TYR A 88 -7.89 6.50 5.76
C TYR A 88 -7.41 5.97 7.11
N PRO A 89 -6.84 4.75 7.14
CA PRO A 89 -6.28 4.17 8.36
C PRO A 89 -5.16 5.05 8.91
N CYS A 90 -5.27 5.38 10.19
CA CYS A 90 -4.32 6.21 10.93
C CYS A 90 -3.71 5.38 12.06
N VAL A 91 -2.39 5.43 12.24
CA VAL A 91 -1.68 4.78 13.34
C VAL A 91 -0.89 5.83 14.10
N PHE A 92 -1.02 5.84 15.42
CA PHE A 92 -0.28 6.72 16.32
C PHE A 92 0.92 5.97 16.91
N GLY A 93 2.13 6.55 16.79
CA GLY A 93 3.32 5.87 17.27
C GLY A 93 4.58 6.73 17.31
N SER A 94 5.70 6.10 17.58
CA SER A 94 7.02 6.71 17.56
C SER A 94 8.01 5.88 16.75
N ALA A 95 8.41 6.41 15.61
CA ALA A 95 9.43 5.75 14.78
C ALA A 95 10.79 5.69 15.49
N LEU A 96 11.09 6.63 16.39
CA LEU A 96 12.34 6.64 17.17
C LEU A 96 12.44 5.45 18.12
N TYR A 97 11.34 5.11 18.78
CA TYR A 97 11.26 4.01 19.74
C TYR A 97 10.67 2.74 19.15
N ASN A 98 10.41 2.73 17.83
CA ASN A 98 9.75 1.62 17.12
C ASN A 98 8.37 1.27 17.70
N GLU A 99 7.67 2.26 18.24
CA GLU A 99 6.34 2.10 18.82
C GLU A 99 5.29 2.14 17.71
N ASN A 100 4.46 1.07 17.64
CA ASN A 100 3.38 0.88 16.66
C ASN A 100 3.81 0.91 15.17
N VAL A 101 5.11 0.73 14.88
CA VAL A 101 5.59 0.57 13.51
C VAL A 101 5.21 -0.81 12.96
N ASP A 102 5.25 -1.83 13.79
CA ASP A 102 4.76 -3.18 13.51
C ASP A 102 3.26 -3.20 13.20
N VAL A 103 2.45 -2.46 13.97
CA VAL A 103 1.01 -2.28 13.71
C VAL A 103 0.78 -1.67 12.32
N LEU A 104 1.52 -0.62 11.96
CA LEU A 104 1.43 -0.03 10.62
C LEU A 104 1.74 -1.05 9.52
N LEU A 105 2.79 -1.87 9.69
CA LEU A 105 3.17 -2.90 8.74
C LEU A 105 2.10 -3.99 8.62
N GLU A 106 1.49 -4.38 9.73
CA GLU A 106 0.40 -5.35 9.74
C GLU A 106 -0.84 -4.84 9.01
N ILE A 107 -1.23 -3.59 9.23
CA ILE A 107 -2.35 -2.96 8.55
C ILE A 107 -2.06 -2.81 7.05
N LEU A 108 -0.83 -2.46 6.69
CA LEU A 108 -0.36 -2.44 5.30
C LEU A 108 -0.55 -3.80 4.62
N ASP A 109 -0.15 -4.88 5.27
CA ASP A 109 -0.27 -6.24 4.73
C ASP A 109 -1.74 -6.67 4.60
N LYS A 110 -2.58 -6.36 5.58
CA LYS A 110 -4.00 -6.73 5.59
C LYS A 110 -4.84 -5.97 4.57
N LEU A 111 -4.59 -4.67 4.39
CA LEU A 111 -5.46 -3.80 3.58
C LEU A 111 -4.93 -3.52 2.18
N SER A 112 -3.60 -3.64 1.93
CA SER A 112 -3.08 -3.44 0.58
C SER A 112 -3.29 -4.69 -0.27
N GLU A 113 -3.57 -4.46 -1.55
CA GLU A 113 -3.69 -5.52 -2.54
C GLU A 113 -2.95 -5.14 -3.82
N THR A 114 -2.23 -6.09 -4.37
CA THR A 114 -1.59 -5.93 -5.67
C THR A 114 -2.24 -6.87 -6.67
N ASN A 115 -3.07 -6.33 -7.54
CA ASN A 115 -3.66 -7.08 -8.65
C ASN A 115 -2.66 -7.19 -9.78
N TYR A 116 -1.75 -8.15 -9.66
CA TYR A 116 -0.74 -8.39 -10.66
C TYR A 116 -1.19 -9.43 -11.70
N LYS A 117 -1.21 -9.04 -12.97
CA LYS A 117 -1.71 -9.89 -14.07
C LYS A 117 -0.55 -10.47 -14.88
N VAL A 118 -0.01 -11.59 -14.43
CA VAL A 118 1.15 -12.28 -15.05
C VAL A 118 0.91 -12.70 -16.50
N ASN A 119 -0.34 -13.00 -16.87
CA ASN A 119 -0.70 -13.55 -18.18
C ASN A 119 -1.12 -12.47 -19.20
N GLU A 120 -1.03 -11.19 -18.86
CA GLU A 120 -1.25 -10.09 -19.80
C GLU A 120 0.05 -9.70 -20.51
N ASP A 121 -0.05 -8.81 -21.47
CA ASP A 121 1.11 -8.26 -22.17
C ASP A 121 2.06 -7.57 -21.19
N PHE A 122 3.36 -7.64 -21.48
CA PHE A 122 4.38 -7.03 -20.66
C PHE A 122 4.23 -5.49 -20.67
N LEU A 123 4.03 -4.94 -19.50
CA LEU A 123 3.97 -3.50 -19.27
C LEU A 123 4.82 -3.18 -18.05
N ASP A 124 5.69 -2.19 -18.20
CA ASP A 124 6.54 -1.71 -17.14
C ASP A 124 6.57 -0.19 -17.02
N LYS A 125 7.08 0.28 -15.90
CA LYS A 125 7.39 1.69 -15.67
C LYS A 125 8.83 1.85 -15.24
N VAL A 126 9.61 2.53 -16.06
CA VAL A 126 10.98 2.94 -15.70
C VAL A 126 10.91 4.04 -14.64
N TYR A 127 11.54 3.82 -13.48
CA TYR A 127 11.57 4.81 -12.40
C TYR A 127 12.99 5.31 -12.08
N LYS A 128 14.04 4.62 -12.56
CA LYS A 128 15.44 5.04 -12.36
C LYS A 128 16.34 4.46 -13.44
N ILE A 129 17.32 5.25 -13.87
CA ILE A 129 18.42 4.78 -14.72
C ILE A 129 19.74 5.12 -13.99
N LYS A 130 20.62 4.12 -13.86
CA LYS A 130 21.94 4.27 -13.26
C LYS A 130 23.00 3.80 -14.25
N THR A 131 24.09 4.54 -14.38
CA THR A 131 25.27 4.08 -15.12
C THR A 131 26.26 3.46 -14.14
N GLU A 132 26.69 2.23 -14.42
CA GLU A 132 27.73 1.53 -13.66
C GLU A 132 29.13 1.99 -14.10
N ASP A 133 30.16 1.67 -13.32
CA ASP A 133 31.54 2.08 -13.57
C ASP A 133 32.09 1.60 -14.94
N ASN A 134 31.58 0.47 -15.43
CA ASN A 134 31.90 -0.08 -16.77
C ASN A 134 31.09 0.57 -17.91
N ARG A 135 30.38 1.68 -17.67
CA ARG A 135 29.51 2.40 -18.61
C ARG A 135 28.24 1.64 -19.03
N ASN A 136 27.94 0.51 -18.43
CA ASN A 136 26.66 -0.17 -18.64
C ASN A 136 25.54 0.63 -18.00
N LYS A 137 24.42 0.76 -18.72
CA LYS A 137 23.20 1.36 -18.16
C LYS A 137 22.37 0.27 -17.49
N LEU A 138 22.01 0.53 -16.25
CA LEU A 138 21.08 -0.28 -15.48
C LEU A 138 19.76 0.48 -15.39
N THR A 139 18.74 -0.08 -16.01
CA THR A 139 17.39 0.47 -16.00
C THR A 139 16.55 -0.23 -14.94
N PHE A 140 16.07 0.52 -13.96
CA PHE A 140 15.19 0.02 -12.91
C PHE A 140 13.75 0.20 -13.34
N VAL A 141 13.03 -0.90 -13.36
CA VAL A 141 11.64 -0.95 -13.80
C VAL A 141 10.75 -1.52 -12.70
N LYS A 142 9.52 -1.01 -12.62
CA LYS A 142 8.42 -1.66 -11.91
C LYS A 142 7.56 -2.34 -12.96
N ILE A 143 7.49 -3.65 -12.93
CA ILE A 143 6.61 -4.42 -13.81
C ILE A 143 5.17 -4.22 -13.32
N LEU A 144 4.26 -3.86 -14.21
CA LEU A 144 2.84 -3.59 -13.94
C LEU A 144 1.95 -4.73 -14.39
N SER A 145 2.34 -5.42 -15.48
CA SER A 145 1.68 -6.65 -15.96
C SER A 145 2.65 -7.48 -16.81
N GLY A 146 2.28 -8.74 -17.06
CA GLY A 146 3.06 -9.65 -17.87
C GLY A 146 4.38 -10.08 -17.23
N LYS A 147 5.30 -10.51 -18.03
CA LYS A 147 6.64 -10.93 -17.63
C LYS A 147 7.66 -10.65 -18.72
N VAL A 148 8.90 -10.55 -18.34
CA VAL A 148 10.03 -10.35 -19.23
C VAL A 148 11.09 -11.42 -19.00
N LYS A 149 11.74 -11.87 -20.07
CA LYS A 149 12.76 -12.92 -20.02
C LYS A 149 14.12 -12.42 -20.48
N LEU A 150 15.14 -13.08 -19.98
CA LEU A 150 16.52 -12.88 -20.43
C LEU A 150 16.61 -13.17 -21.95
N LYS A 151 17.34 -12.29 -22.66
CA LYS A 151 17.50 -12.32 -24.13
C LYS A 151 16.26 -11.94 -24.95
N GLU A 152 15.15 -11.62 -24.31
CA GLU A 152 13.97 -11.07 -24.98
C GLU A 152 14.25 -9.64 -25.46
N GLU A 153 13.56 -9.23 -26.53
CA GLU A 153 13.59 -7.85 -27.02
C GLU A 153 12.41 -7.08 -26.44
N VAL A 154 12.69 -5.95 -25.83
CA VAL A 154 11.68 -5.00 -25.37
C VAL A 154 11.60 -3.82 -26.33
N CYS A 155 10.37 -3.40 -26.62
CA CYS A 155 10.08 -2.30 -27.51
C CYS A 155 9.52 -1.12 -26.68
N TYR A 156 10.11 0.04 -26.84
CA TYR A 156 9.62 1.25 -26.16
C TYR A 156 9.78 2.49 -27.04
N LYS A 157 9.06 3.55 -26.69
CA LYS A 157 9.03 4.78 -27.48
C LYS A 157 9.76 5.90 -26.75
N VAL A 158 10.69 6.56 -27.44
CA VAL A 158 11.38 7.75 -26.96
C VAL A 158 11.31 8.85 -28.03
N ASN A 159 10.74 10.00 -27.70
CA ASN A 159 10.59 11.14 -28.63
C ASN A 159 10.07 10.72 -30.02
N ASP A 160 8.98 9.96 -30.05
CA ASP A 160 8.33 9.39 -31.22
C ASP A 160 9.11 8.35 -32.03
N LYS A 161 10.29 7.96 -31.57
CA LYS A 161 11.06 6.85 -32.14
C LYS A 161 10.84 5.56 -31.36
N ILE A 162 10.55 4.50 -32.09
CA ILE A 162 10.49 3.14 -31.54
C ILE A 162 11.92 2.61 -31.42
N ILE A 163 12.25 2.12 -30.23
CA ILE A 163 13.56 1.53 -29.91
C ILE A 163 13.31 0.10 -29.49
N ASN A 164 14.07 -0.82 -30.06
CA ASN A 164 14.11 -2.23 -29.65
C ASN A 164 15.44 -2.49 -28.97
N GLU A 165 15.40 -3.00 -27.75
CA GLU A 165 16.59 -3.35 -26.99
C GLU A 165 16.50 -4.77 -26.45
N LYS A 166 17.62 -5.50 -26.51
CA LYS A 166 17.71 -6.84 -25.98
C LYS A 166 18.11 -6.84 -24.52
N ILE A 167 17.38 -7.58 -23.69
CA ILE A 167 17.67 -7.75 -22.28
C ILE A 167 18.87 -8.70 -22.11
N ASN A 168 19.97 -8.15 -21.61
CA ASN A 168 21.21 -8.89 -21.41
C ASN A 168 21.37 -9.46 -20.00
N GLU A 169 20.73 -8.85 -19.00
CA GLU A 169 20.76 -9.28 -17.61
C GLU A 169 19.50 -8.80 -16.90
N ILE A 170 18.94 -9.64 -16.03
CA ILE A 170 17.83 -9.30 -15.13
C ILE A 170 18.33 -9.42 -13.69
N ARG A 171 18.13 -8.37 -12.90
CA ARG A 171 18.47 -8.30 -11.48
C ARG A 171 17.23 -7.99 -10.66
N ILE A 172 16.92 -8.83 -9.69
CA ILE A 172 15.88 -8.57 -8.70
C ILE A 172 16.55 -8.02 -7.44
N TYR A 173 16.22 -6.78 -7.09
CA TYR A 173 16.79 -6.09 -5.93
C TYR A 173 15.94 -6.30 -4.68
N ASN A 174 16.63 -6.51 -3.55
CA ASN A 174 16.08 -6.43 -2.22
C ASN A 174 16.99 -5.52 -1.38
N GLY A 175 16.62 -4.26 -1.25
CA GLY A 175 17.49 -3.23 -0.72
C GLY A 175 18.73 -3.02 -1.61
N GLU A 176 19.92 -3.12 -1.03
CA GLU A 176 21.20 -2.95 -1.75
C GLU A 176 21.68 -4.23 -2.47
N LYS A 177 21.15 -5.38 -2.10
CA LYS A 177 21.52 -6.68 -2.68
C LYS A 177 20.65 -7.03 -3.85
N PHE A 178 21.17 -7.79 -4.79
CA PHE A 178 20.38 -8.34 -5.88
C PHE A 178 20.72 -9.81 -6.15
N ILE A 179 19.78 -10.47 -6.80
CA ILE A 179 19.96 -11.82 -7.37
C ILE A 179 19.71 -11.74 -8.88
N LYS A 180 20.46 -12.53 -9.66
CA LYS A 180 20.22 -12.67 -11.10
C LYS A 180 19.11 -13.67 -11.33
N ARG A 181 18.26 -13.38 -12.31
CA ARG A 181 17.16 -14.24 -12.72
C ARG A 181 17.06 -14.30 -14.24
N ASP A 182 16.47 -15.35 -14.75
CA ASP A 182 16.21 -15.52 -16.19
C ASP A 182 14.86 -14.92 -16.61
N GLU A 183 13.98 -14.66 -15.66
CA GLU A 183 12.70 -13.96 -15.86
C GLU A 183 12.36 -13.07 -14.64
N ALA A 184 11.54 -12.04 -14.91
CA ALA A 184 10.95 -11.17 -13.89
C ALA A 184 9.47 -10.91 -14.20
N TYR A 185 8.67 -10.76 -13.15
CA TYR A 185 7.23 -10.47 -13.15
C TYR A 185 6.85 -9.63 -11.93
#